data_71c46bc74f237f32cd480ff71cb52e4d
#
_entry.id   71c46bc74f237f32cd480ff71cb52e4d
#
_cell.length_a   1.000
_cell.length_b   1.000
_cell.length_c   1.000
_cell.angle_alpha   90.00
_cell.angle_beta   90.00
_cell.angle_gamma   90.00
#
_symmetry.space_group_name_H-M   'P 1'
#
loop_
_entity.id
_entity.type
_entity.pdbx_description
1 polymer ?
#
loop_
_entity_poly.entity_id
_entity_poly.type
_entity_poly.pdbx_seq_one_letter_code
_entity_poly.pdbx_strand_id
1 'polypeptide(L)'
;MKNKALCMSVKAGMACLLVSMFTSCSVKTEQAFPAPVAPIGTEHWIYNEEISDEFEGTSLDTTKWFDHNPTWLGRQPSLFRPENVRVENGQLILTGKREQVSDAPKGYHTFTSAAVQSKKKVLYGFFEIKCKPMNSAISSAFWLYVQDSVKQEEIDIFEICGRHDSLPDYPKTYFATSHYMIKTHGLHISDHVAYMSETPWTERSVVAGLKWTRDELVWYVDGKEIRRRKNDFWHSAETINFDSEAFPTWWGLPSETDNGGEFQIEYFRYWSQDEPEIYINDMK
;
A
#
# COMPACT_ATOMS: atom_id res chain seq x y z
N MET A 1 -25.95 -104.77 14.84
CA MET A 1 -24.72 -104.06 14.77
C MET A 1 -25.06 -102.55 14.57
N LYS A 2 -24.54 -101.73 15.42
CA LYS A 2 -25.09 -100.41 15.76
C LYS A 2 -24.56 -99.33 14.81
N ASN A 3 -25.43 -98.63 14.11
CA ASN A 3 -25.08 -97.38 13.34
C ASN A 3 -25.30 -96.17 14.25
N LYS A 4 -24.22 -95.41 14.48
CA LYS A 4 -24.27 -94.10 15.14
C LYS A 4 -24.49 -93.00 14.10
N ALA A 5 -25.56 -92.28 14.26
CA ALA A 5 -25.79 -91.05 13.53
C ALA A 5 -25.02 -89.94 14.17
N LEU A 6 -24.29 -89.17 13.33
CA LEU A 6 -23.51 -88.01 13.72
C LEU A 6 -24.36 -86.74 13.48
N CYS A 7 -24.65 -86.04 14.56
CA CYS A 7 -25.39 -84.76 14.50
C CYS A 7 -24.41 -83.63 14.34
N MET A 8 -24.45 -82.91 13.20
CA MET A 8 -23.68 -81.71 12.96
C MET A 8 -24.49 -80.48 13.40
N SER A 9 -24.01 -79.80 14.43
CA SER A 9 -24.55 -78.52 14.86
C SER A 9 -23.90 -77.38 14.08
N VAL A 10 -24.70 -76.59 13.34
CA VAL A 10 -24.30 -75.40 12.66
C VAL A 10 -24.37 -74.25 13.64
N LYS A 11 -23.21 -73.64 13.98
CA LYS A 11 -23.16 -72.42 14.74
C LYS A 11 -23.19 -71.20 13.74
N ALA A 12 -24.28 -70.45 13.76
CA ALA A 12 -24.38 -69.20 13.08
C ALA A 12 -23.55 -68.15 13.82
N GLY A 13 -22.46 -67.68 13.20
CA GLY A 13 -21.65 -66.56 13.69
C GLY A 13 -22.25 -65.24 13.20
N MET A 14 -22.75 -64.47 14.14
CA MET A 14 -23.20 -63.07 13.87
C MET A 14 -22.00 -62.16 13.89
N ALA A 15 -21.54 -61.70 12.68
CA ALA A 15 -20.48 -60.69 12.55
C ALA A 15 -21.07 -59.29 12.81
N CYS A 16 -20.78 -58.74 13.97
CA CYS A 16 -21.00 -57.31 14.23
C CYS A 16 -19.99 -56.46 13.43
N LEU A 17 -20.46 -55.81 12.36
CA LEU A 17 -19.70 -54.72 11.70
C LEU A 17 -19.72 -53.48 12.61
N LEU A 18 -18.62 -53.21 13.29
CA LEU A 18 -18.34 -51.94 13.93
C LEU A 18 -17.96 -50.92 12.83
N VAL A 19 -18.92 -50.08 12.43
CA VAL A 19 -18.64 -48.88 11.60
C VAL A 19 -18.07 -47.83 12.54
N SER A 20 -16.74 -47.70 12.56
CA SER A 20 -16.04 -46.58 13.20
C SER A 20 -16.26 -45.32 12.36
N MET A 21 -17.16 -44.44 12.79
CA MET A 21 -17.27 -43.08 12.27
C MET A 21 -16.04 -42.31 12.73
N PHE A 22 -15.06 -42.15 11.84
CA PHE A 22 -14.03 -41.16 12.00
C PHE A 22 -14.67 -39.78 11.74
N THR A 23 -15.02 -39.06 12.79
CA THR A 23 -15.28 -37.64 12.74
C THR A 23 -13.93 -36.94 12.48
N SER A 24 -13.69 -36.61 11.22
CA SER A 24 -12.57 -35.73 10.84
C SER A 24 -12.86 -34.37 11.45
N CYS A 25 -12.26 -34.06 12.58
CA CYS A 25 -12.18 -32.72 13.14
C CYS A 25 -11.19 -31.98 12.26
N SER A 26 -11.68 -31.24 11.25
CA SER A 26 -10.86 -30.27 10.53
C SER A 26 -10.50 -29.18 11.52
N VAL A 27 -9.28 -29.25 12.06
CA VAL A 27 -8.64 -28.13 12.72
C VAL A 27 -8.53 -27.04 11.63
N LYS A 28 -9.37 -26.00 11.69
CA LYS A 28 -9.12 -24.77 10.95
C LYS A 28 -7.78 -24.29 11.47
N THR A 29 -6.73 -24.41 10.67
CA THR A 29 -5.48 -23.67 10.89
C THR A 29 -5.88 -22.20 10.91
N GLU A 30 -5.77 -21.55 12.04
CA GLU A 30 -5.92 -20.12 12.19
C GLU A 30 -4.90 -19.49 11.22
N GLN A 31 -5.40 -18.77 10.23
CA GLN A 31 -4.55 -18.14 9.24
C GLN A 31 -3.73 -17.08 9.97
N ALA A 32 -2.42 -17.29 10.09
CA ALA A 32 -1.55 -16.36 10.74
C ALA A 32 -1.45 -15.10 9.85
N PHE A 33 -2.00 -13.99 10.32
CA PHE A 33 -1.87 -12.70 9.64
C PHE A 33 -0.43 -12.22 9.64
N PRO A 34 0.00 -11.48 8.61
CA PRO A 34 1.35 -10.97 8.53
C PRO A 34 1.65 -10.00 9.68
N ALA A 35 2.85 -10.11 10.23
CA ALA A 35 3.37 -9.14 11.19
C ALA A 35 4.08 -8.01 10.44
N PRO A 36 4.06 -6.76 10.98
CA PRO A 36 4.86 -5.67 10.44
C PRO A 36 6.36 -5.97 10.47
N VAL A 37 7.11 -5.45 9.50
CA VAL A 37 8.57 -5.53 9.49
C VAL A 37 9.17 -4.60 10.55
N ALA A 38 8.55 -3.43 10.77
CA ALA A 38 9.01 -2.49 11.78
C ALA A 38 8.67 -2.96 13.21
N PRO A 39 9.55 -2.70 14.20
CA PRO A 39 9.28 -2.95 15.62
C PRO A 39 8.35 -1.86 16.19
N ILE A 40 7.05 -1.95 15.87
CA ILE A 40 6.06 -0.91 16.17
C ILE A 40 5.62 -0.81 17.64
N GLY A 41 6.28 -1.53 18.54
CA GLY A 41 6.04 -1.48 19.98
C GLY A 41 5.37 -2.73 20.51
N THR A 42 4.98 -2.69 21.80
CA THR A 42 4.32 -3.80 22.50
C THR A 42 2.80 -3.70 22.47
N GLU A 43 2.26 -2.67 21.85
CA GLU A 43 0.82 -2.48 21.67
C GLU A 43 0.25 -3.62 20.81
N HIS A 44 -1.00 -3.96 21.06
CA HIS A 44 -1.70 -4.95 20.28
C HIS A 44 -2.11 -4.35 18.92
N TRP A 45 -1.54 -4.87 17.84
CA TRP A 45 -1.84 -4.46 16.47
C TRP A 45 -2.66 -5.52 15.77
N ILE A 46 -3.82 -5.15 15.24
CA ILE A 46 -4.77 -6.02 14.56
C ILE A 46 -4.67 -5.77 13.05
N TYR A 47 -4.28 -6.80 12.29
CA TYR A 47 -4.26 -6.74 10.83
C TYR A 47 -5.69 -6.57 10.27
N ASN A 48 -5.86 -5.69 9.32
CA ASN A 48 -7.14 -5.40 8.69
C ASN A 48 -7.13 -5.79 7.20
N GLU A 49 -7.76 -6.90 6.87
CA GLU A 49 -7.86 -7.41 5.48
C GLU A 49 -8.70 -6.51 4.57
N GLU A 50 -9.67 -5.79 5.13
CA GLU A 50 -10.57 -4.91 4.36
C GLU A 50 -9.83 -3.72 3.76
N ILE A 51 -8.80 -3.25 4.46
CA ILE A 51 -7.97 -2.10 4.03
C ILE A 51 -6.70 -2.57 3.32
N SER A 52 -6.14 -3.71 3.73
CA SER A 52 -4.91 -4.28 3.17
C SER A 52 -5.12 -4.90 1.80
N ASP A 53 -4.06 -4.98 1.00
CA ASP A 53 -4.08 -5.65 -0.30
C ASP A 53 -2.70 -6.27 -0.62
N GLU A 54 -2.70 -7.54 -0.95
CA GLU A 54 -1.50 -8.27 -1.40
C GLU A 54 -1.34 -8.20 -2.94
N PHE A 55 -2.24 -7.48 -3.61
CA PHE A 55 -2.28 -7.29 -5.07
C PHE A 55 -2.21 -8.59 -5.88
N GLU A 56 -2.79 -9.64 -5.34
CA GLU A 56 -2.91 -10.92 -6.05
C GLU A 56 -3.94 -10.83 -7.17
N GLY A 57 -3.78 -11.68 -8.19
CA GLY A 57 -4.70 -11.72 -9.33
C GLY A 57 -4.19 -10.93 -10.54
N THR A 58 -5.13 -10.45 -11.38
CA THR A 58 -4.83 -9.84 -12.69
C THR A 58 -5.48 -8.48 -12.89
N SER A 59 -6.12 -7.94 -11.87
CA SER A 59 -6.78 -6.64 -11.89
C SER A 59 -6.82 -6.01 -10.50
N LEU A 60 -6.86 -4.68 -10.47
CA LEU A 60 -7.02 -3.92 -9.23
C LEU A 60 -8.37 -4.25 -8.58
N ASP A 61 -8.39 -4.46 -7.27
CA ASP A 61 -9.64 -4.63 -6.52
C ASP A 61 -10.41 -3.30 -6.46
N THR A 62 -11.38 -3.16 -7.35
CA THR A 62 -12.20 -1.94 -7.44
C THR A 62 -13.18 -1.77 -6.29
N THR A 63 -13.26 -2.69 -5.34
CA THR A 63 -14.00 -2.49 -4.09
C THR A 63 -13.17 -1.71 -3.06
N LYS A 64 -11.84 -1.79 -3.15
CA LYS A 64 -10.88 -1.12 -2.27
C LYS A 64 -10.31 0.15 -2.87
N TRP A 65 -10.06 0.18 -4.19
CA TRP A 65 -9.25 1.21 -4.85
C TRP A 65 -9.97 1.87 -6.01
N PHE A 66 -9.69 3.16 -6.20
CA PHE A 66 -9.80 3.84 -7.48
C PHE A 66 -8.50 3.66 -8.26
N ASP A 67 -8.58 3.46 -9.57
CA ASP A 67 -7.45 3.41 -10.50
C ASP A 67 -6.98 4.80 -10.96
N HIS A 68 -7.37 5.83 -10.23
CA HIS A 68 -7.07 7.24 -10.45
C HIS A 68 -7.24 8.02 -9.16
N ASN A 69 -6.82 9.29 -9.13
CA ASN A 69 -7.21 10.22 -8.07
C ASN A 69 -8.50 10.93 -8.48
N PRO A 70 -9.64 10.76 -7.74
CA PRO A 70 -10.94 11.30 -8.14
C PRO A 70 -11.02 12.83 -8.19
N THR A 71 -10.09 13.53 -7.53
CA THR A 71 -10.13 14.98 -7.39
C THR A 71 -8.95 15.72 -8.02
N TRP A 72 -7.97 14.98 -8.51
CA TRP A 72 -6.76 15.55 -9.04
C TRP A 72 -6.25 14.76 -10.26
N LEU A 73 -5.94 15.48 -11.33
CA LEU A 73 -5.50 14.87 -12.59
C LEU A 73 -3.98 14.63 -12.68
N GLY A 74 -3.24 14.91 -11.62
CA GLY A 74 -1.78 14.87 -11.58
C GLY A 74 -1.14 16.25 -11.64
N ARG A 75 0.17 16.30 -11.44
CA ARG A 75 0.96 17.55 -11.50
C ARG A 75 1.39 17.82 -12.92
N GLN A 76 0.99 18.98 -13.46
CA GLN A 76 1.39 19.39 -14.80
C GLN A 76 2.92 19.40 -14.95
N PRO A 77 3.47 18.93 -16.07
CA PRO A 77 2.78 18.56 -17.31
C PRO A 77 2.32 17.08 -17.37
N SER A 78 2.50 16.26 -16.33
CA SER A 78 2.13 14.85 -16.30
C SER A 78 0.65 14.65 -15.97
N LEU A 79 -0.04 13.84 -16.77
CA LEU A 79 -1.46 13.48 -16.60
C LEU A 79 -1.58 12.08 -16.01
N PHE A 80 -2.32 11.91 -14.94
CA PHE A 80 -2.72 10.58 -14.45
C PHE A 80 -3.66 9.90 -15.43
N ARG A 81 -3.37 8.61 -15.68
CA ARG A 81 -4.15 7.77 -16.58
C ARG A 81 -4.46 6.42 -15.94
N PRO A 82 -5.73 6.00 -15.88
CA PRO A 82 -6.09 4.65 -15.40
C PRO A 82 -5.39 3.53 -16.19
N GLU A 83 -5.13 3.74 -17.49
CA GLU A 83 -4.45 2.79 -18.36
C GLU A 83 -2.98 2.56 -17.97
N ASN A 84 -2.44 3.39 -17.09
CA ASN A 84 -1.10 3.26 -16.53
C ASN A 84 -1.09 2.50 -15.19
N VAL A 85 -2.25 2.06 -14.70
CA VAL A 85 -2.43 1.22 -13.51
C VAL A 85 -2.72 -0.20 -13.92
N ARG A 86 -1.98 -1.17 -13.40
CA ARG A 86 -2.26 -2.60 -13.60
C ARG A 86 -1.85 -3.44 -12.41
N VAL A 87 -2.47 -4.61 -12.28
CA VAL A 87 -2.03 -5.67 -11.36
C VAL A 87 -1.51 -6.82 -12.19
N GLU A 88 -0.28 -7.22 -11.95
CA GLU A 88 0.39 -8.29 -12.69
C GLU A 88 1.44 -8.95 -11.81
N ASN A 89 1.51 -10.31 -11.87
CA ASN A 89 2.50 -11.10 -11.14
C ASN A 89 2.53 -10.85 -9.61
N GLY A 90 1.36 -10.61 -9.00
CA GLY A 90 1.27 -10.33 -7.54
C GLY A 90 1.79 -8.94 -7.16
N GLN A 91 1.67 -7.97 -8.06
CA GLN A 91 2.11 -6.59 -7.81
C GLN A 91 1.12 -5.60 -8.41
N LEU A 92 0.89 -4.50 -7.70
CA LEU A 92 0.34 -3.28 -8.28
C LEU A 92 1.47 -2.51 -8.96
N ILE A 93 1.25 -2.14 -10.23
CA ILE A 93 2.24 -1.45 -11.05
C ILE A 93 1.65 -0.12 -11.53
N LEU A 94 2.33 0.96 -11.20
CA LEU A 94 2.05 2.31 -11.67
C LEU A 94 3.13 2.69 -12.69
N THR A 95 2.71 3.00 -13.93
CA THR A 95 3.63 3.30 -15.03
C THR A 95 3.67 4.80 -15.32
N GLY A 96 4.87 5.36 -15.32
CA GLY A 96 5.12 6.69 -15.89
C GLY A 96 5.67 6.57 -17.30
N LYS A 97 5.25 7.43 -18.22
CA LYS A 97 5.65 7.39 -19.63
C LYS A 97 5.91 8.78 -20.17
N ARG A 98 6.88 8.87 -21.06
CA ARG A 98 7.03 10.02 -21.96
C ARG A 98 6.12 9.82 -23.17
N GLU A 99 4.93 10.35 -23.09
CA GLU A 99 3.95 10.29 -24.18
C GLU A 99 3.00 11.48 -24.11
N GLN A 100 2.39 11.82 -25.25
CA GLN A 100 1.32 12.79 -25.32
C GLN A 100 0.04 12.10 -25.78
N VAL A 101 -1.04 12.34 -25.07
CA VAL A 101 -2.37 11.81 -25.42
C VAL A 101 -3.23 12.93 -25.98
N SER A 102 -4.05 12.62 -26.98
CA SER A 102 -4.83 13.61 -27.74
C SER A 102 -5.97 14.25 -26.95
N ASP A 103 -6.42 13.59 -25.90
CA ASP A 103 -7.50 14.02 -25.01
C ASP A 103 -7.00 14.74 -23.74
N ALA A 104 -5.68 15.01 -23.64
CA ALA A 104 -5.11 15.70 -22.49
C ALA A 104 -5.70 17.10 -22.29
N PRO A 105 -6.13 17.46 -21.08
CA PRO A 105 -6.55 18.82 -20.75
C PRO A 105 -5.40 19.84 -20.94
N LYS A 106 -5.78 21.11 -21.07
CA LYS A 106 -4.77 22.19 -21.21
C LYS A 106 -3.76 22.17 -20.04
N GLY A 107 -2.48 22.20 -20.38
CA GLY A 107 -1.36 22.16 -19.42
C GLY A 107 -0.79 20.75 -19.17
N TYR A 108 -1.49 19.73 -19.62
CA TYR A 108 -0.98 18.35 -19.57
C TYR A 108 -0.43 17.95 -20.93
N HIS A 109 0.82 17.53 -20.96
CA HIS A 109 1.55 17.16 -22.19
C HIS A 109 2.82 16.41 -21.82
N THR A 110 3.46 15.77 -22.78
CA THR A 110 4.80 15.16 -22.69
C THR A 110 4.86 13.91 -21.80
N PHE A 111 4.09 13.86 -20.70
CA PHE A 111 4.11 12.73 -19.78
C PHE A 111 2.71 12.28 -19.39
N THR A 112 2.56 10.97 -19.23
CA THR A 112 1.47 10.38 -18.48
C THR A 112 2.04 9.60 -17.30
N SER A 113 1.25 9.49 -16.23
CA SER A 113 1.62 8.77 -15.02
C SER A 113 0.39 8.09 -14.41
N ALA A 114 0.46 7.62 -13.20
CA ALA A 114 -0.59 6.86 -12.57
C ALA A 114 -0.84 7.31 -11.14
N ALA A 115 -2.06 7.15 -10.68
CA ALA A 115 -2.45 7.28 -9.29
C ALA A 115 -3.44 6.16 -8.91
N VAL A 116 -3.36 5.69 -7.67
CA VAL A 116 -4.32 4.79 -7.03
C VAL A 116 -4.68 5.39 -5.68
N GLN A 117 -5.97 5.49 -5.39
CA GLN A 117 -6.47 6.03 -4.13
C GLN A 117 -7.44 5.07 -3.47
N SER A 118 -7.38 4.95 -2.15
CA SER A 118 -8.33 4.13 -1.40
C SER A 118 -9.76 4.68 -1.46
N LYS A 119 -10.74 3.78 -1.54
CA LYS A 119 -12.17 4.10 -1.41
C LYS A 119 -12.62 4.32 0.03
N LYS A 120 -11.74 4.01 0.96
CA LYS A 120 -11.95 4.23 2.39
C LYS A 120 -10.89 5.16 2.95
N LYS A 121 -11.27 5.91 3.96
CA LYS A 121 -10.38 6.73 4.79
C LYS A 121 -10.20 6.03 6.12
N VAL A 122 -9.02 6.11 6.68
CA VAL A 122 -8.70 5.54 7.98
C VAL A 122 -8.10 6.62 8.88
N LEU A 123 -8.37 6.52 10.17
CA LEU A 123 -7.78 7.38 11.18
C LEU A 123 -6.86 6.54 12.05
N TYR A 124 -5.59 6.93 12.13
CA TYR A 124 -4.52 6.23 12.84
C TYR A 124 -4.23 4.82 12.31
N GLY A 125 -3.22 4.17 12.84
CA GLY A 125 -2.82 2.82 12.48
C GLY A 125 -1.33 2.69 12.17
N PHE A 126 -0.94 1.48 11.78
CA PHE A 126 0.35 1.22 11.16
C PHE A 126 0.13 0.84 9.69
N PHE A 127 0.84 1.53 8.82
CA PHE A 127 0.78 1.41 7.37
C PHE A 127 2.11 0.91 6.86
N GLU A 128 2.12 -0.10 6.02
CA GLU A 128 3.35 -0.66 5.45
C GLU A 128 3.14 -1.05 4.00
N ILE A 129 4.10 -0.67 3.14
CA ILE A 129 4.20 -1.23 1.80
C ILE A 129 5.57 -1.85 1.58
N LYS A 130 5.62 -2.88 0.73
CA LYS A 130 6.85 -3.34 0.10
C LYS A 130 6.80 -2.98 -1.37
N CYS A 131 7.79 -2.22 -1.83
CA CYS A 131 7.75 -1.67 -3.18
C CYS A 131 9.15 -1.52 -3.78
N LYS A 132 9.18 -1.39 -5.11
CA LYS A 132 10.37 -0.99 -5.86
C LYS A 132 10.07 0.34 -6.57
N PRO A 133 10.75 1.45 -6.19
CA PRO A 133 10.54 2.75 -6.82
C PRO A 133 10.93 2.73 -8.31
N MET A 134 10.26 3.60 -9.07
CA MET A 134 10.50 3.83 -10.49
C MET A 134 11.90 4.42 -10.75
N ASN A 135 12.62 3.90 -11.72
CA ASN A 135 13.89 4.49 -12.18
C ASN A 135 13.63 5.64 -13.19
N SER A 136 13.06 6.72 -12.70
CA SER A 136 12.72 7.92 -13.46
C SER A 136 12.71 9.14 -12.55
N ALA A 137 12.76 10.36 -13.14
CA ALA A 137 12.43 11.59 -12.46
C ALA A 137 10.92 11.82 -12.32
N ILE A 138 10.07 10.96 -12.92
CA ILE A 138 8.69 10.79 -12.47
C ILE A 138 8.75 10.08 -11.12
N SER A 139 8.09 10.62 -10.10
CA SER A 139 8.22 10.13 -8.73
C SER A 139 7.65 8.74 -8.49
N SER A 140 7.99 8.17 -7.36
CA SER A 140 7.22 7.14 -6.70
C SER A 140 6.85 7.66 -5.32
N ALA A 141 5.56 7.69 -5.00
CA ALA A 141 5.06 8.23 -3.75
C ALA A 141 4.04 7.32 -3.07
N PHE A 142 4.10 7.32 -1.74
CA PHE A 142 3.10 6.75 -0.84
C PHE A 142 2.76 7.76 0.24
N TRP A 143 1.50 8.15 0.31
CA TRP A 143 1.06 9.24 1.15
C TRP A 143 -0.39 9.11 1.61
N LEU A 144 -0.72 9.79 2.69
CA LEU A 144 -2.06 9.89 3.25
C LEU A 144 -2.56 11.33 3.10
N TYR A 145 -3.87 11.50 2.89
CA TYR A 145 -4.40 12.82 2.57
C TYR A 145 -5.86 13.02 2.95
N VAL A 146 -6.15 14.20 3.45
CA VAL A 146 -7.51 14.72 3.55
C VAL A 146 -7.52 16.25 3.44
N GLN A 147 -8.55 16.78 2.82
CA GLN A 147 -8.83 18.21 2.82
C GLN A 147 -10.32 18.51 2.91
N ASP A 148 -10.61 19.66 3.46
CA ASP A 148 -11.93 20.31 3.41
C ASP A 148 -11.78 21.79 3.00
N SER A 149 -12.81 22.60 3.23
CA SER A 149 -12.79 24.04 2.93
C SER A 149 -11.89 24.86 3.89
N VAL A 150 -11.53 24.30 5.05
CA VAL A 150 -10.80 24.98 6.14
C VAL A 150 -9.35 24.55 6.17
N LYS A 151 -9.10 23.23 6.09
CA LYS A 151 -7.77 22.65 6.31
C LYS A 151 -7.42 21.55 5.31
N GLN A 152 -6.14 21.22 5.30
CA GLN A 152 -5.53 20.09 4.63
C GLN A 152 -4.58 19.40 5.59
N GLU A 153 -4.66 18.08 5.67
CA GLU A 153 -3.71 17.22 6.37
C GLU A 153 -3.11 16.26 5.35
N GLU A 154 -1.77 16.07 5.40
CA GLU A 154 -1.04 15.22 4.47
C GLU A 154 0.17 14.64 5.17
N ILE A 155 0.36 13.33 5.00
CA ILE A 155 1.50 12.60 5.55
C ILE A 155 2.13 11.81 4.41
N ASP A 156 3.32 12.26 3.97
CA ASP A 156 4.08 11.54 2.96
C ASP A 156 4.96 10.52 3.65
N ILE A 157 4.61 9.24 3.45
CA ILE A 157 5.45 8.16 3.94
C ILE A 157 6.75 8.19 3.16
N PHE A 158 6.67 8.38 1.84
CA PHE A 158 7.81 8.76 1.03
C PHE A 158 7.44 9.42 -0.29
N GLU A 159 8.41 10.20 -0.79
CA GLU A 159 8.53 10.66 -2.17
C GLU A 159 9.95 10.36 -2.64
N ILE A 160 10.10 9.65 -3.75
CA ILE A 160 11.39 9.24 -4.31
C ILE A 160 11.49 9.69 -5.77
N CYS A 161 12.54 10.46 -6.09
CA CYS A 161 13.01 10.70 -7.44
C CYS A 161 14.03 9.60 -7.80
N GLY A 162 13.61 8.60 -8.56
CA GLY A 162 14.45 7.42 -8.80
C GLY A 162 15.60 7.63 -9.78
N ARG A 163 15.59 8.74 -10.55
CA ARG A 163 16.65 9.14 -11.48
C ARG A 163 16.79 10.65 -11.57
N HIS A 164 18.01 11.13 -11.56
CA HIS A 164 18.30 12.53 -11.81
C HIS A 164 19.68 12.69 -12.47
N ASP A 165 19.74 13.26 -13.67
CA ASP A 165 20.96 13.29 -14.48
C ASP A 165 22.04 14.24 -13.93
N SER A 166 21.64 15.26 -13.16
CA SER A 166 22.57 16.29 -12.65
C SER A 166 22.76 16.26 -11.14
N LEU A 167 21.89 15.60 -10.38
CA LEU A 167 21.91 15.52 -8.92
C LEU A 167 21.97 14.06 -8.47
N PRO A 168 23.18 13.48 -8.35
CA PRO A 168 23.36 12.04 -8.13
C PRO A 168 22.85 11.54 -6.77
N ASP A 169 22.59 12.43 -5.83
CA ASP A 169 22.08 12.08 -4.51
C ASP A 169 20.55 11.89 -4.49
N TYR A 170 19.81 12.48 -5.45
CA TYR A 170 18.36 12.34 -5.48
C TYR A 170 17.88 10.90 -5.59
N PRO A 171 18.44 10.02 -6.46
CA PRO A 171 18.03 8.61 -6.51
C PRO A 171 18.31 7.82 -5.22
N LYS A 172 19.15 8.35 -4.35
CA LYS A 172 19.51 7.79 -3.03
C LYS A 172 18.71 8.41 -1.89
N THR A 173 17.94 9.46 -2.16
CA THR A 173 17.21 10.21 -1.14
C THR A 173 15.77 9.73 -1.05
N TYR A 174 15.35 9.44 0.17
CA TYR A 174 13.99 9.12 0.57
C TYR A 174 13.47 10.33 1.36
N PHE A 175 12.52 11.05 0.78
CA PHE A 175 11.88 12.18 1.45
C PHE A 175 10.65 11.70 2.20
N ALA A 176 10.62 11.91 3.52
CA ALA A 176 9.46 11.65 4.36
C ALA A 176 8.98 12.99 4.92
N THR A 177 7.78 13.40 4.54
CA THR A 177 7.27 14.75 4.80
C THR A 177 5.96 14.70 5.58
N SER A 178 5.58 15.81 6.17
CA SER A 178 4.23 16.00 6.70
C SER A 178 3.82 17.44 6.52
N HIS A 179 2.59 17.65 6.03
CA HIS A 179 2.03 18.95 5.76
C HIS A 179 0.72 19.16 6.52
N TYR A 180 0.57 20.31 7.11
CA TYR A 180 -0.70 20.78 7.68
C TYR A 180 -0.95 22.20 7.20
N MET A 181 -2.10 22.43 6.60
CA MET A 181 -2.45 23.74 6.07
C MET A 181 -3.79 24.22 6.60
N ILE A 182 -3.85 25.47 7.05
CA ILE A 182 -5.11 26.19 7.32
C ILE A 182 -5.37 27.15 6.17
N LYS A 183 -6.26 26.77 5.28
CA LYS A 183 -6.56 27.49 4.03
C LYS A 183 -7.09 28.90 4.26
N THR A 184 -7.90 29.07 5.29
CA THR A 184 -8.52 30.37 5.61
C THR A 184 -7.54 31.43 6.09
N HIS A 185 -6.35 31.04 6.56
CA HIS A 185 -5.33 31.94 7.08
C HIS A 185 -4.01 31.87 6.32
N GLY A 186 -3.92 31.01 5.29
CA GLY A 186 -2.69 30.78 4.54
C GLY A 186 -1.55 30.19 5.37
N LEU A 187 -1.86 29.59 6.53
CA LEU A 187 -0.85 28.92 7.36
C LEU A 187 -0.49 27.57 6.72
N HIS A 188 0.81 27.37 6.48
CA HIS A 188 1.35 26.09 6.05
C HIS A 188 2.49 25.66 6.98
N ILE A 189 2.28 24.57 7.71
CA ILE A 189 3.29 23.92 8.53
C ILE A 189 3.76 22.70 7.74
N SER A 190 5.06 22.65 7.45
CA SER A 190 5.71 21.56 6.74
C SER A 190 7.01 21.21 7.43
N ASP A 191 7.30 19.91 7.52
CA ASP A 191 8.55 19.39 8.08
C ASP A 191 8.88 18.06 7.41
N HIS A 192 10.18 17.82 7.17
CA HIS A 192 10.63 16.64 6.44
C HIS A 192 11.96 16.09 6.95
N VAL A 193 12.26 14.85 6.57
CA VAL A 193 13.60 14.27 6.60
C VAL A 193 13.98 13.82 5.19
N ALA A 194 15.24 14.05 4.82
CA ALA A 194 15.87 13.48 3.64
C ALA A 194 16.79 12.33 4.12
N TYR A 195 16.27 11.10 4.07
CA TYR A 195 17.02 9.92 4.50
C TYR A 195 17.80 9.33 3.33
N MET A 196 19.12 9.20 3.48
CA MET A 196 20.03 8.77 2.42
C MET A 196 20.35 7.29 2.52
N SER A 197 20.38 6.61 1.36
CA SER A 197 20.95 5.28 1.22
C SER A 197 22.33 5.32 0.53
N GLU A 198 23.08 4.23 0.60
CA GLU A 198 24.37 4.12 -0.10
C GLU A 198 24.19 3.96 -1.61
N THR A 199 23.12 3.26 -2.04
CA THR A 199 22.78 3.00 -3.45
C THR A 199 21.41 3.57 -3.78
N PRO A 200 21.08 3.78 -5.08
CA PRO A 200 19.75 4.21 -5.49
C PRO A 200 18.64 3.28 -4.96
N TRP A 201 17.56 3.88 -4.49
CA TRP A 201 16.39 3.13 -3.99
C TRP A 201 15.74 2.24 -5.06
N THR A 202 15.96 2.57 -6.34
CA THR A 202 15.46 1.82 -7.49
C THR A 202 16.17 0.50 -7.76
N GLU A 203 17.31 0.23 -7.10
CA GLU A 203 18.09 -1.00 -7.29
C GLU A 203 17.53 -2.19 -6.51
N ARG A 204 16.62 -1.96 -5.56
CA ARG A 204 16.03 -2.99 -4.70
C ARG A 204 14.60 -2.69 -4.31
N SER A 205 13.89 -3.67 -3.78
CA SER A 205 12.65 -3.43 -3.03
C SER A 205 12.96 -2.82 -1.66
N VAL A 206 12.08 -1.97 -1.18
CA VAL A 206 12.13 -1.30 0.13
C VAL A 206 10.82 -1.56 0.87
N VAL A 207 10.90 -1.74 2.19
CA VAL A 207 9.73 -1.75 3.07
C VAL A 207 9.61 -0.39 3.72
N ALA A 208 8.57 0.35 3.37
CA ALA A 208 8.27 1.67 3.91
C ALA A 208 7.09 1.58 4.88
N GLY A 209 7.20 2.17 6.06
CA GLY A 209 6.17 2.12 7.09
C GLY A 209 5.93 3.45 7.79
N LEU A 210 4.68 3.64 8.24
CA LEU A 210 4.25 4.75 9.09
C LEU A 210 3.46 4.22 10.28
N LYS A 211 3.90 4.50 11.49
CA LYS A 211 3.08 4.44 12.70
C LYS A 211 2.43 5.81 12.93
N TRP A 212 1.14 5.86 12.83
CA TRP A 212 0.35 7.05 13.07
C TRP A 212 -0.61 6.81 14.23
N THR A 213 -0.40 7.51 15.32
CA THR A 213 -1.23 7.43 16.53
C THR A 213 -1.75 8.83 16.91
N ARG A 214 -2.58 8.89 17.93
CA ARG A 214 -3.03 10.17 18.48
C ARG A 214 -1.85 11.05 18.94
N ASP A 215 -0.76 10.43 19.42
CA ASP A 215 0.32 11.14 20.09
C ASP A 215 1.53 11.39 19.18
N GLU A 216 1.74 10.54 18.18
CA GLU A 216 2.96 10.58 17.36
C GLU A 216 2.79 10.04 15.94
N LEU A 217 3.68 10.50 15.08
CA LEU A 217 3.96 9.98 13.75
C LEU A 217 5.39 9.44 13.73
N VAL A 218 5.58 8.19 13.28
CA VAL A 218 6.92 7.56 13.22
C VAL A 218 7.08 6.87 11.87
N TRP A 219 8.10 7.27 11.11
CA TRP A 219 8.43 6.71 9.81
C TRP A 219 9.50 5.64 9.91
N TYR A 220 9.33 4.57 9.16
CA TYR A 220 10.25 3.44 9.11
C TYR A 220 10.67 3.12 7.68
N VAL A 221 11.93 2.72 7.50
CA VAL A 221 12.46 2.14 6.26
C VAL A 221 13.18 0.84 6.62
N ASP A 222 12.75 -0.28 6.01
CA ASP A 222 13.27 -1.62 6.27
C ASP A 222 13.33 -1.96 7.78
N GLY A 223 12.26 -1.60 8.51
CA GLY A 223 12.14 -1.81 9.94
C GLY A 223 12.91 -0.81 10.82
N LYS A 224 13.71 0.09 10.24
CA LYS A 224 14.46 1.10 10.98
C LYS A 224 13.68 2.40 11.07
N GLU A 225 13.51 2.95 12.28
CA GLU A 225 12.98 4.31 12.47
C GLU A 225 13.92 5.34 11.85
N ILE A 226 13.37 6.19 10.99
CA ILE A 226 14.11 7.27 10.32
C ILE A 226 13.64 8.66 10.73
N ARG A 227 12.41 8.78 11.23
CA ARG A 227 11.82 10.04 11.66
C ARG A 227 10.76 9.77 12.71
N ARG A 228 10.67 10.68 13.68
CA ARG A 228 9.59 10.74 14.68
C ARG A 228 9.20 12.18 14.92
N ARG A 229 7.90 12.42 15.04
CA ARG A 229 7.39 13.71 15.51
C ARG A 229 6.15 13.51 16.37
N LYS A 230 5.89 14.49 17.25
CA LYS A 230 4.62 14.59 17.97
C LYS A 230 3.48 14.85 16.98
N ASN A 231 2.33 14.22 17.20
CA ASN A 231 1.13 14.46 16.42
C ASN A 231 0.33 15.63 17.03
N ASP A 232 0.58 16.84 16.54
CA ASP A 232 -0.13 18.04 16.99
C ASP A 232 -1.28 18.42 16.03
N PHE A 233 -1.39 17.81 14.83
CA PHE A 233 -2.27 18.31 13.77
C PHE A 233 -3.02 17.23 12.98
N TRP A 234 -2.47 16.05 12.78
CA TRP A 234 -3.03 14.99 11.91
C TRP A 234 -4.01 14.13 12.72
N HIS A 235 -5.29 14.55 12.72
CA HIS A 235 -6.35 13.93 13.50
C HIS A 235 -7.65 13.74 12.72
N SER A 236 -7.57 13.79 11.38
CA SER A 236 -8.70 13.50 10.51
C SER A 236 -8.45 12.19 9.75
N ALA A 237 -9.50 11.45 9.43
CA ALA A 237 -9.37 10.25 8.61
C ALA A 237 -8.89 10.61 7.20
N GLU A 238 -7.85 9.93 6.72
CA GLU A 238 -7.17 10.21 5.46
C GLU A 238 -7.33 9.08 4.45
N THR A 239 -7.29 9.41 3.16
CA THR A 239 -7.16 8.45 2.08
C THR A 239 -5.74 7.93 2.00
N ILE A 240 -5.59 6.71 1.47
CA ILE A 240 -4.31 6.07 1.18
C ILE A 240 -4.05 6.26 -0.31
N ASN A 241 -2.87 6.77 -0.66
CA ASN A 241 -2.54 7.12 -2.04
C ASN A 241 -1.18 6.54 -2.44
N PHE A 242 -1.15 5.98 -3.64
CA PHE A 242 0.08 5.62 -4.37
C PHE A 242 0.05 6.36 -5.69
N ASP A 243 1.12 7.05 -6.03
CA ASP A 243 1.19 7.69 -7.33
C ASP A 243 2.61 7.86 -7.87
N SER A 244 2.64 8.36 -9.10
CA SER A 244 3.83 8.76 -9.80
C SER A 244 3.56 10.07 -10.50
N GLU A 245 4.31 11.12 -10.19
CA GLU A 245 4.08 12.45 -10.74
C GLU A 245 5.38 13.18 -11.16
N ALA A 246 5.25 14.17 -12.01
CA ALA A 246 6.35 15.06 -12.34
C ALA A 246 6.45 16.21 -11.33
N PHE A 247 7.67 16.60 -10.94
CA PHE A 247 7.92 17.74 -10.01
C PHE A 247 8.77 18.83 -10.65
N PRO A 248 8.21 19.61 -11.59
CA PRO A 248 8.99 20.60 -12.36
C PRO A 248 9.66 21.67 -11.49
N THR A 249 9.13 21.94 -10.30
CA THR A 249 9.64 22.99 -9.39
C THR A 249 10.48 22.45 -8.25
N TRP A 250 10.59 21.15 -8.08
CA TRP A 250 11.40 20.55 -7.02
C TRP A 250 12.69 19.94 -7.59
N TRP A 251 12.61 18.81 -8.30
CA TRP A 251 13.79 18.17 -8.91
C TRP A 251 13.81 18.24 -10.44
N GLY A 252 12.83 18.93 -11.02
CA GLY A 252 12.75 19.11 -12.47
C GLY A 252 11.98 18.02 -13.19
N LEU A 253 11.96 18.14 -14.50
CA LEU A 253 11.29 17.18 -15.38
C LEU A 253 12.27 16.06 -15.80
N PRO A 254 11.75 14.88 -16.16
CA PRO A 254 12.54 13.83 -16.80
C PRO A 254 13.33 14.36 -17.99
N SER A 255 14.62 14.02 -18.05
CA SER A 255 15.50 14.37 -19.18
C SER A 255 15.05 13.68 -20.47
N GLU A 256 15.63 14.08 -21.63
CA GLU A 256 15.29 13.50 -22.93
C GLU A 256 15.56 11.98 -23.01
N THR A 257 16.45 11.47 -22.15
CA THR A 257 16.77 10.03 -22.09
C THR A 257 15.96 9.28 -21.06
N ASP A 258 15.15 9.98 -20.27
CA ASP A 258 14.24 9.39 -19.28
C ASP A 258 12.84 9.24 -19.90
N ASN A 259 12.49 8.03 -20.25
CA ASN A 259 11.21 7.69 -20.87
C ASN A 259 10.14 7.26 -19.85
N GLY A 260 10.42 7.40 -18.56
CA GLY A 260 9.58 6.88 -17.48
C GLY A 260 10.01 5.50 -17.01
N GLY A 261 9.09 4.78 -16.39
CA GLY A 261 9.35 3.46 -15.79
C GLY A 261 8.16 2.93 -15.02
N GLU A 262 8.41 2.05 -14.08
CA GLU A 262 7.38 1.40 -13.26
C GLU A 262 7.68 1.54 -11.78
N PHE A 263 6.69 1.99 -11.03
CA PHE A 263 6.62 1.89 -9.58
C PHE A 263 5.86 0.61 -9.26
N GLN A 264 6.52 -0.37 -8.62
CA GLN A 264 5.99 -1.70 -8.37
C GLN A 264 5.74 -1.87 -6.87
N ILE A 265 4.53 -2.26 -6.47
CA ILE A 265 4.13 -2.46 -5.07
C ILE A 265 3.74 -3.93 -4.89
N GLU A 266 4.48 -4.66 -4.04
CA GLU A 266 4.25 -6.08 -3.78
C GLU A 266 3.06 -6.29 -2.83
N TYR A 267 2.92 -5.42 -1.83
CA TYR A 267 1.76 -5.40 -0.93
C TYR A 267 1.57 -4.03 -0.29
N PHE A 268 0.34 -3.78 0.14
CA PHE A 268 -0.01 -2.75 1.11
C PHE A 268 -0.72 -3.40 2.30
N ARG A 269 -0.25 -3.13 3.52
CA ARG A 269 -0.77 -3.70 4.76
C ARG A 269 -1.07 -2.62 5.78
N TYR A 270 -2.19 -2.81 6.46
CA TYR A 270 -2.68 -1.90 7.49
C TYR A 270 -3.05 -2.66 8.76
N TRP A 271 -2.63 -2.12 9.89
CA TRP A 271 -2.99 -2.60 11.23
C TRP A 271 -3.54 -1.44 12.06
N SER A 272 -4.55 -1.72 12.87
CA SER A 272 -5.08 -0.81 13.89
C SER A 272 -4.76 -1.31 15.29
N GLN A 273 -4.75 -0.43 16.30
CA GLN A 273 -4.57 -0.81 17.71
C GLN A 273 -5.87 -1.34 18.33
N ASP A 274 -7.00 -0.79 17.88
CA ASP A 274 -8.37 -1.14 18.29
C ASP A 274 -9.22 -1.38 17.04
N GLU A 275 -10.53 -1.48 17.19
CA GLU A 275 -11.44 -1.44 16.05
C GLU A 275 -11.12 -0.20 15.20
N PRO A 276 -10.82 -0.38 13.90
CA PRO A 276 -10.35 0.71 13.07
C PRO A 276 -11.45 1.74 12.83
N GLU A 277 -11.09 3.01 12.92
CA GLU A 277 -11.96 4.10 12.48
C GLU A 277 -11.89 4.23 10.95
N ILE A 278 -12.83 3.57 10.27
CA ILE A 278 -12.90 3.49 8.80
C ILE A 278 -14.08 4.31 8.31
N TYR A 279 -13.85 5.15 7.32
CA TYR A 279 -14.85 6.01 6.71
C TYR A 279 -14.91 5.79 5.20
N ILE A 280 -16.09 5.91 4.61
CA ILE A 280 -16.23 5.89 3.14
C ILE A 280 -15.64 7.19 2.57
N ASN A 281 -14.87 7.06 1.51
CA ASN A 281 -14.43 8.20 0.73
C ASN A 281 -15.55 8.55 -0.27
N ASP A 282 -16.42 9.49 0.11
CA ASP A 282 -17.60 9.89 -0.66
C ASP A 282 -17.27 10.70 -1.94
N MET A 283 -16.07 10.57 -2.46
CA MET A 283 -15.68 11.20 -3.71
C MET A 283 -16.38 10.48 -4.88
N LYS A 284 -17.21 11.23 -5.59
CA LYS A 284 -17.97 10.76 -6.77
C LYS A 284 -17.25 11.16 -8.05
#